data_fb6dd2e9d2f1f91835b956a792b11433
#
_entry.id   fb6dd2e9d2f1f91835b956a792b11433
#
_cell.length_a   1.000
_cell.length_b   1.000
_cell.length_c   1.000
_cell.angle_alpha   90.00
_cell.angle_beta   90.00
_cell.angle_gamma   90.00
#
_symmetry.space_group_name_H-M   'P 1'
#
loop_
_entity.id
_entity.type
_entity.pdbx_description
1 polymer ?
#
loop_
_entity_poly.entity_id
_entity_poly.type
_entity_poly.pdbx_seq_one_letter_code
_entity_poly.pdbx_strand_id
1 'polypeptide(L)'
;MSTVRAKSHVDARRSTLAEACRLLGLPEVAGARRVDTTFLHRHLKAGQRLTSQGEPFEALYIVASGYFKTFVADETGNQLVLGFPLRGDLVGADGLCNHRHASYAVALTDADVVVVPFRCIAHLGRSLDDFEQLIYRAISRELVTDHSLRSLVGTLGA
;
A
#
# COMPACT_ATOMS: atom_id res chain seq x y z
N MET A 1 -1.19 -6.84 -30.79
CA MET A 1 -0.35 -7.22 -29.64
C MET A 1 -1.23 -7.28 -28.41
N SER A 2 -1.55 -8.47 -27.96
CA SER A 2 -2.29 -8.66 -26.73
C SER A 2 -1.33 -8.45 -25.55
N THR A 3 -1.49 -7.37 -24.84
CA THR A 3 -0.94 -7.25 -23.49
C THR A 3 -1.60 -8.33 -22.66
N VAL A 4 -0.88 -9.42 -22.45
CA VAL A 4 -1.29 -10.42 -21.46
C VAL A 4 -1.21 -9.72 -20.09
N ARG A 5 -2.34 -9.22 -19.63
CA ARG A 5 -2.53 -8.88 -18.24
C ARG A 5 -2.32 -10.19 -17.48
N ALA A 6 -1.13 -10.37 -16.93
CA ALA A 6 -0.88 -11.49 -16.03
C ALA A 6 -1.93 -11.38 -14.93
N LYS A 7 -2.90 -12.30 -14.94
CA LYS A 7 -3.90 -12.40 -13.87
C LYS A 7 -3.12 -12.66 -12.59
N SER A 8 -2.96 -11.62 -11.79
CA SER A 8 -2.48 -11.78 -10.43
C SER A 8 -3.37 -12.82 -9.76
N HIS A 9 -2.79 -13.93 -9.35
CA HIS A 9 -3.50 -14.92 -8.57
C HIS A 9 -3.97 -14.24 -7.29
N VAL A 10 -5.28 -14.03 -7.20
CA VAL A 10 -5.91 -13.70 -5.92
C VAL A 10 -5.86 -14.99 -5.13
N ASP A 11 -4.95 -15.05 -4.19
CA ASP A 11 -4.86 -16.17 -3.28
C ASP A 11 -6.15 -16.24 -2.45
N ALA A 12 -6.63 -17.44 -2.19
CA ALA A 12 -7.76 -17.69 -1.28
C ALA A 12 -7.41 -17.34 0.19
N ARG A 13 -6.16 -16.99 0.48
CA ARG A 13 -5.69 -16.55 1.79
C ARG A 13 -6.36 -15.24 2.18
N ARG A 14 -6.85 -15.21 3.42
CA ARG A 14 -7.48 -14.03 4.01
C ARG A 14 -6.82 -13.66 5.32
N SER A 15 -6.73 -12.38 5.60
CA SER A 15 -6.33 -11.86 6.90
C SER A 15 -7.49 -11.17 7.58
N THR A 16 -7.56 -11.34 8.90
CA THR A 16 -8.51 -10.61 9.74
C THR A 16 -8.07 -9.15 9.91
N LEU A 17 -8.98 -8.30 10.36
CA LEU A 17 -8.64 -6.91 10.69
C LEU A 17 -7.53 -6.84 11.75
N ALA A 18 -7.57 -7.71 12.76
CA ALA A 18 -6.56 -7.76 13.82
C ALA A 18 -5.17 -8.14 13.26
N GLU A 19 -5.12 -9.09 12.33
CA GLU A 19 -3.87 -9.47 11.65
C GLU A 19 -3.32 -8.34 10.78
N ALA A 20 -4.19 -7.64 10.05
CA ALA A 20 -3.81 -6.48 9.25
C ALA A 20 -3.24 -5.34 10.10
N CYS A 21 -3.87 -5.02 11.22
CA CYS A 21 -3.38 -4.03 12.17
C CYS A 21 -2.03 -4.44 12.77
N ARG A 22 -1.88 -5.70 13.12
CA ARG A 22 -0.63 -6.24 13.66
C ARG A 22 0.51 -6.14 12.65
N LEU A 23 0.22 -6.43 11.39
CA LEU A 23 1.18 -6.30 10.29
C LEU A 23 1.68 -4.85 10.14
N LEU A 24 0.79 -3.88 10.29
CA LEU A 24 1.14 -2.46 10.28
C LEU A 24 1.87 -1.98 11.55
N GLY A 25 2.07 -2.86 12.54
CA GLY A 25 2.68 -2.48 13.81
C GLY A 25 1.80 -1.55 14.64
N LEU A 26 0.49 -1.57 14.41
CA LEU A 26 -0.46 -0.73 15.13
C LEU A 26 -0.90 -1.41 16.44
N PRO A 27 -1.22 -0.62 17.49
CA PRO A 27 -1.79 -1.17 18.70
C PRO A 27 -3.13 -1.85 18.41
N GLU A 28 -3.51 -2.78 19.26
CA GLU A 28 -4.78 -3.48 19.11
C GLU A 28 -5.95 -2.50 19.16
N VAL A 29 -6.73 -2.48 18.09
CA VAL A 29 -7.93 -1.63 18.00
C VAL A 29 -9.04 -2.25 18.83
N ALA A 30 -9.61 -1.49 19.74
CA ALA A 30 -10.77 -1.94 20.52
C ALA A 30 -11.90 -2.37 19.58
N GLY A 31 -12.38 -3.58 19.74
CA GLY A 31 -13.45 -4.14 18.91
C GLY A 31 -12.99 -4.78 17.59
N ALA A 32 -11.72 -4.69 17.19
CA ALA A 32 -11.22 -5.29 15.96
C ALA A 32 -11.45 -6.80 15.89
N ARG A 33 -11.40 -7.50 17.03
CA ARG A 33 -11.67 -8.93 17.11
C ARG A 33 -13.14 -9.32 16.91
N ARG A 34 -14.05 -8.35 17.05
CA ARG A 34 -15.51 -8.55 16.87
C ARG A 34 -15.96 -8.26 15.43
N VAL A 35 -15.06 -7.80 14.60
CA VAL A 35 -15.35 -7.48 13.19
C VAL A 35 -15.03 -8.69 12.35
N ASP A 36 -16.05 -9.28 11.74
CA ASP A 36 -15.92 -10.44 10.83
C ASP A 36 -15.34 -10.07 9.45
N THR A 37 -14.87 -8.84 9.28
CA THR A 37 -14.28 -8.40 8.04
C THR A 37 -12.92 -9.07 7.84
N THR A 38 -12.76 -9.72 6.70
CA THR A 38 -11.49 -10.28 6.25
C THR A 38 -11.05 -9.65 4.95
N PHE A 39 -9.75 -9.58 4.75
CA PHE A 39 -9.13 -9.01 3.57
C PHE A 39 -8.44 -10.08 2.74
N LEU A 40 -8.61 -10.01 1.43
CA LEU A 40 -7.94 -10.89 0.49
C LEU A 40 -6.47 -10.55 0.40
N HIS A 41 -5.65 -11.56 0.14
CA HIS A 41 -4.27 -11.40 -0.26
C HIS A 41 -4.16 -11.35 -1.79
N ARG A 42 -3.19 -10.61 -2.27
CA ARG A 42 -2.76 -10.63 -3.65
C ARG A 42 -1.29 -11.01 -3.71
N HIS A 43 -0.99 -12.03 -4.49
CA HIS A 43 0.37 -12.47 -4.73
C HIS A 43 0.91 -11.83 -6.01
N LEU A 44 2.13 -11.31 -5.96
CA LEU A 44 2.83 -10.74 -7.10
C LEU A 44 4.15 -11.47 -7.32
N LYS A 45 4.46 -11.70 -8.57
CA LYS A 45 5.81 -12.13 -8.98
C LYS A 45 6.71 -10.93 -9.17
N ALA A 46 8.01 -11.14 -9.02
CA ALA A 46 9.01 -10.12 -9.33
C ALA A 46 8.73 -9.45 -10.69
N GLY A 47 8.75 -8.12 -10.73
CA GLY A 47 8.48 -7.32 -11.92
C GLY A 47 7.01 -6.96 -12.14
N GLN A 48 6.05 -7.55 -11.44
CA GLN A 48 4.65 -7.19 -11.56
C GLN A 48 4.33 -5.87 -10.86
N ARG A 49 3.44 -5.10 -11.48
CA ARG A 49 2.96 -3.84 -10.91
C ARG A 49 1.80 -4.07 -9.95
N LEU A 50 1.87 -3.43 -8.80
CA LEU A 50 0.78 -3.36 -7.83
C LEU A 50 -0.10 -2.15 -8.09
N THR A 51 0.51 -0.99 -8.29
CA THR A 51 -0.16 0.26 -8.65
C THR A 51 0.51 0.90 -9.85
N SER A 52 -0.25 1.67 -10.61
CA SER A 52 0.25 2.43 -11.76
C SER A 52 -0.16 3.88 -11.66
N GLN A 53 0.78 4.78 -11.94
CA GLN A 53 0.56 6.21 -11.93
C GLN A 53 -0.59 6.61 -12.86
N GLY A 54 -1.55 7.36 -12.33
CA GLY A 54 -2.75 7.80 -13.06
C GLY A 54 -3.92 6.82 -13.06
N GLU A 55 -3.74 5.57 -12.60
CA GLU A 55 -4.83 4.62 -12.48
C GLU A 55 -5.75 4.94 -11.30
N PRO A 56 -7.05 4.57 -11.38
CA PRO A 56 -7.98 4.79 -10.30
C PRO A 56 -7.54 4.13 -8.99
N PHE A 57 -7.72 4.83 -7.89
CA PHE A 57 -7.50 4.32 -6.54
C PHE A 57 -8.68 3.44 -6.12
N GLU A 58 -8.40 2.20 -5.78
CA GLU A 58 -9.42 1.23 -5.35
C GLU A 58 -9.17 0.65 -3.96
N ALA A 59 -7.90 0.55 -3.58
CA ALA A 59 -7.51 -0.10 -2.34
C ALA A 59 -6.16 0.43 -1.80
N LEU A 60 -5.98 0.27 -0.50
CA LEU A 60 -4.67 0.31 0.15
C LEU A 60 -4.10 -1.11 0.20
N TYR A 61 -2.79 -1.22 0.20
CA TYR A 61 -2.09 -2.50 0.24
C TYR A 61 -1.10 -2.51 1.41
N ILE A 62 -1.14 -3.58 2.20
CA ILE A 62 -0.19 -3.79 3.29
C ILE A 62 0.77 -4.87 2.84
N VAL A 63 2.06 -4.60 2.84
CA VAL A 63 3.08 -5.59 2.44
C VAL A 63 3.19 -6.64 3.53
N ALA A 64 2.87 -7.89 3.19
CA ALA A 64 3.00 -9.04 4.08
C ALA A 64 4.35 -9.74 3.91
N SER A 65 4.86 -9.78 2.68
CA SER A 65 6.20 -10.33 2.36
C SER A 65 6.73 -9.76 1.06
N GLY A 66 8.04 -9.84 0.87
CA GLY A 66 8.71 -9.34 -0.32
C GLY A 66 9.04 -7.86 -0.26
N TYR A 67 9.56 -7.36 -1.38
CA TYR A 67 10.03 -5.97 -1.51
C TYR A 67 9.44 -5.32 -2.74
N PHE A 68 9.12 -4.04 -2.62
CA PHE A 68 8.61 -3.20 -3.69
C PHE A 68 9.55 -2.01 -3.94
N LYS A 69 9.42 -1.42 -5.11
CA LYS A 69 9.95 -0.10 -5.45
C LYS A 69 8.79 0.79 -5.84
N THR A 70 8.70 1.97 -5.23
CA THR A 70 7.76 3.01 -5.64
C THR A 70 8.51 4.12 -6.34
N PHE A 71 7.94 4.63 -7.43
CA PHE A 71 8.56 5.68 -8.23
C PHE A 71 7.51 6.46 -9.02
N VAL A 72 7.86 7.66 -9.39
CA VAL A 72 7.14 8.45 -10.39
C VAL A 72 7.95 8.52 -11.66
N ALA A 73 7.28 8.58 -12.81
CA ALA A 73 7.91 8.75 -14.10
C ALA A 73 7.38 10.02 -14.78
N ASP A 74 8.27 10.75 -15.43
CA ASP A 74 7.90 11.89 -16.26
C ASP A 74 7.60 11.45 -17.72
N GLU A 75 7.21 12.40 -18.57
CA GLU A 75 6.86 12.15 -19.96
C GLU A 75 8.05 11.61 -20.79
N THR A 76 9.28 11.85 -20.36
CA THR A 76 10.49 11.40 -21.03
C THR A 76 10.97 10.04 -20.55
N GLY A 77 10.27 9.42 -19.59
CA GLY A 77 10.60 8.13 -19.01
C GLY A 77 11.61 8.19 -17.86
N ASN A 78 12.04 9.38 -17.44
CA ASN A 78 12.88 9.52 -16.25
C ASN A 78 12.10 9.12 -15.00
N GLN A 79 12.74 8.32 -14.14
CA GLN A 79 12.14 7.83 -12.92
C GLN A 79 12.74 8.52 -11.71
N LEU A 80 11.87 8.94 -10.78
CA LEU A 80 12.25 9.35 -9.44
C LEU A 80 11.78 8.29 -8.46
N VAL A 81 12.71 7.59 -7.82
CA VAL A 81 12.40 6.58 -6.81
C VAL A 81 11.94 7.27 -5.53
N LEU A 82 10.79 6.86 -5.02
CA LEU A 82 10.20 7.40 -3.79
C LEU A 82 10.59 6.56 -2.57
N GLY A 83 10.64 5.23 -2.72
CA GLY A 83 10.96 4.35 -1.62
C GLY A 83 10.96 2.88 -1.99
N PHE A 84 11.24 2.06 -0.99
CA PHE A 84 11.29 0.61 -1.10
C PHE A 84 10.42 -0.02 -0.01
N PRO A 85 9.11 -0.09 -0.21
CA PRO A 85 8.20 -0.73 0.75
C PRO A 85 8.57 -2.18 1.01
N LEU A 86 8.50 -2.57 2.28
CA LEU A 86 8.75 -3.91 2.77
C LEU A 86 7.68 -4.30 3.79
N ARG A 87 7.79 -5.51 4.36
CA ARG A 87 6.82 -6.04 5.32
C ARG A 87 6.41 -5.01 6.38
N GLY A 88 5.11 -4.79 6.50
CA GLY A 88 4.50 -3.84 7.43
C GLY A 88 4.30 -2.45 6.86
N ASP A 89 4.81 -2.16 5.67
CA ASP A 89 4.60 -0.87 5.00
C ASP A 89 3.30 -0.85 4.23
N LEU A 90 2.75 0.36 4.10
CA LEU A 90 1.54 0.64 3.37
C LEU A 90 1.89 1.14 1.97
N VAL A 91 1.20 0.62 0.95
CA VAL A 91 1.36 1.04 -0.45
C VAL A 91 0.01 1.52 -0.98
N GLY A 92 0.04 2.59 -1.77
CA GLY A 92 -1.14 3.12 -2.45
C GLY A 92 -1.83 4.27 -1.75
N ALA A 93 -1.33 4.74 -0.61
CA ALA A 93 -1.90 5.88 0.12
C ALA A 93 -1.89 7.20 -0.68
N ASP A 94 -1.03 7.31 -1.66
CA ASP A 94 -0.94 8.45 -2.58
C ASP A 94 -2.21 8.65 -3.44
N GLY A 95 -3.04 7.62 -3.56
CA GLY A 95 -4.31 7.67 -4.28
C GLY A 95 -5.49 8.25 -3.49
N LEU A 96 -5.34 8.45 -2.18
CA LEU A 96 -6.44 8.89 -1.32
C LEU A 96 -6.94 10.31 -1.63
N CYS A 97 -6.05 11.22 -2.00
CA CYS A 97 -6.37 12.62 -2.20
C CYS A 97 -7.18 12.86 -3.47
N ASN A 98 -6.74 12.31 -4.61
CA ASN A 98 -7.31 12.58 -5.93
C ASN A 98 -8.01 11.38 -6.55
N HIS A 99 -8.21 10.32 -5.80
CA HIS A 99 -8.79 9.04 -6.26
C HIS A 99 -8.02 8.40 -7.43
N ARG A 100 -6.77 8.79 -7.63
CA ARG A 100 -5.85 8.23 -8.61
C ARG A 100 -4.47 8.09 -8.00
N HIS A 101 -3.79 6.98 -8.32
CA HIS A 101 -2.42 6.78 -7.87
C HIS A 101 -1.47 7.82 -8.48
N ALA A 102 -0.61 8.38 -7.65
CA ALA A 102 0.42 9.33 -8.06
C ALA A 102 1.73 8.66 -8.45
N SER A 103 1.88 7.37 -8.17
CA SER A 103 3.12 6.63 -8.39
C SER A 103 2.88 5.22 -8.88
N TYR A 104 3.95 4.62 -9.40
CA TYR A 104 4.04 3.19 -9.66
C TYR A 104 4.55 2.45 -8.43
N ALA A 105 4.06 1.24 -8.19
CA ALA A 105 4.65 0.30 -7.26
C ALA A 105 4.88 -1.03 -7.99
N VAL A 106 6.12 -1.50 -7.98
CA VAL A 106 6.56 -2.71 -8.67
C VAL A 106 7.19 -3.67 -7.69
N ALA A 107 6.81 -4.93 -7.74
CA ALA A 107 7.44 -5.97 -6.93
C ALA A 107 8.86 -6.22 -7.42
N LEU A 108 9.84 -6.13 -6.54
CA LEU A 108 11.24 -6.47 -6.83
C LEU A 108 11.54 -7.95 -6.64
N THR A 109 10.79 -8.59 -5.76
CA THR A 109 10.81 -10.02 -5.49
C THR A 109 9.40 -10.56 -5.57
N ASP A 110 9.23 -11.86 -5.49
CA ASP A 110 7.92 -12.43 -5.21
C ASP A 110 7.41 -11.83 -3.91
N ALA A 111 6.18 -11.39 -3.89
CA ALA A 111 5.62 -10.59 -2.82
C ALA A 111 4.16 -10.95 -2.55
N ASP A 112 3.73 -10.69 -1.33
CA ASP A 112 2.35 -10.88 -0.90
C ASP A 112 1.87 -9.61 -0.20
N VAL A 113 0.68 -9.15 -0.56
CA VAL A 113 0.05 -7.97 0.02
C VAL A 113 -1.36 -8.29 0.51
N VAL A 114 -1.75 -7.64 1.58
CA VAL A 114 -3.13 -7.62 2.06
C VAL A 114 -3.86 -6.48 1.35
N VAL A 115 -4.97 -6.77 0.69
CA VAL A 115 -5.77 -5.80 -0.06
C VAL A 115 -6.85 -5.25 0.85
N VAL A 116 -6.80 -3.94 1.13
CA VAL A 116 -7.79 -3.24 1.94
C VAL A 116 -8.60 -2.31 1.03
N PRO A 117 -9.80 -2.71 0.56
CA PRO A 117 -10.61 -1.88 -0.32
C PRO A 117 -11.00 -0.56 0.34
N PHE A 118 -11.01 0.53 -0.43
CA PHE A 118 -11.35 1.86 0.07
C PHE A 118 -12.73 1.90 0.77
N ARG A 119 -13.72 1.21 0.21
CA ARG A 119 -15.06 1.10 0.81
C ARG A 119 -15.03 0.48 2.21
N CYS A 120 -14.13 -0.48 2.45
CA CYS A 120 -13.97 -1.10 3.77
C CYS A 120 -13.35 -0.11 4.76
N ILE A 121 -12.39 0.70 4.32
CA ILE A 121 -11.77 1.74 5.14
C ILE A 121 -12.83 2.74 5.60
N ALA A 122 -13.66 3.22 4.70
CA ALA A 122 -14.73 4.16 5.01
C ALA A 122 -15.78 3.55 5.95
N HIS A 123 -16.14 2.28 5.75
CA HIS A 123 -17.09 1.57 6.59
C HIS A 123 -16.53 1.30 8.00
N LEU A 124 -15.30 0.84 8.09
CA LEU A 124 -14.64 0.57 9.37
C LEU A 124 -14.37 1.85 10.15
N GLY A 125 -14.06 2.95 9.48
CA GLY A 125 -13.88 4.26 10.09
C GLY A 125 -15.15 4.80 10.75
N ARG A 126 -16.33 4.41 10.26
CA ARG A 126 -17.62 4.74 10.90
C ARG A 126 -17.95 3.82 12.08
N SER A 127 -17.50 2.58 12.03
CA SER A 127 -17.82 1.54 13.02
C SER A 127 -16.82 1.51 14.18
N LEU A 128 -15.59 1.95 13.97
CA LEU A 128 -14.48 1.91 14.90
C LEU A 128 -13.78 3.27 14.90
N ASP A 129 -14.07 4.11 15.89
CA ASP A 129 -13.53 5.47 16.01
C ASP A 129 -11.99 5.49 15.98
N ASP A 130 -11.35 4.47 16.57
CA ASP A 130 -9.90 4.37 16.63
C ASP A 130 -9.26 3.91 15.32
N PHE A 131 -10.02 3.24 14.44
CA PHE A 131 -9.49 2.69 13.19
C PHE A 131 -9.07 3.79 12.22
N GLU A 132 -9.89 4.83 12.08
CA GLU A 132 -9.58 5.97 11.23
C GLU A 132 -8.29 6.65 11.67
N GLN A 133 -8.10 6.88 12.96
CA GLN A 133 -6.88 7.46 13.51
C GLN A 133 -5.66 6.57 13.26
N LEU A 134 -5.81 5.26 13.32
CA LEU A 134 -4.72 4.32 13.06
C LEU A 134 -4.29 4.33 11.60
N ILE A 135 -5.23 4.40 10.67
CA ILE A 135 -4.93 4.56 9.24
C ILE A 135 -4.21 5.88 9.00
N TYR A 136 -4.66 6.98 9.60
CA TYR A 136 -3.97 8.27 9.50
C TYR A 136 -2.54 8.22 10.05
N ARG A 137 -2.31 7.50 11.15
CA ARG A 137 -0.96 7.29 11.69
C ARG A 137 -0.06 6.52 10.73
N ALA A 138 -0.57 5.44 10.13
CA ALA A 138 0.16 4.65 9.15
C ALA A 138 0.53 5.48 7.93
N ILE A 139 -0.40 6.27 7.40
CA ILE A 139 -0.20 7.18 6.27
C ILE A 139 0.82 8.26 6.65
N SER A 140 0.68 8.88 7.83
CA SER A 140 1.59 9.92 8.31
C SER A 140 3.02 9.41 8.46
N ARG A 141 3.19 8.19 8.94
CA ARG A 141 4.50 7.54 9.07
C ARG A 141 5.15 7.33 7.70
N GLU A 142 4.40 6.90 6.69
CA GLU A 142 4.88 6.76 5.32
C GLU A 142 5.31 8.11 4.74
N LEU A 143 4.53 9.16 4.93
CA LEU A 143 4.86 10.52 4.49
C LEU A 143 6.12 11.08 5.17
N VAL A 144 6.31 10.83 6.45
CA VAL A 144 7.51 11.22 7.19
C VAL A 144 8.74 10.50 6.65
N THR A 145 8.67 9.22 6.36
CA THR A 145 9.74 8.43 5.76
C THR A 145 10.10 8.98 4.38
N ASP A 146 9.12 9.26 3.54
CA ASP A 146 9.28 9.86 2.22
C ASP A 146 9.96 11.24 2.31
N HIS A 147 9.53 12.08 3.24
CA HIS A 147 10.09 13.41 3.47
C HIS A 147 11.56 13.32 3.93
N SER A 148 11.89 12.40 4.80
CA SER A 148 13.26 12.16 5.26
C SER A 148 14.17 11.72 4.12
N LEU A 149 13.71 10.83 3.25
CA LEU A 149 14.45 10.41 2.06
C LEU A 149 14.68 11.57 1.09
N ARG A 150 13.68 12.40 0.83
CA ARG A 150 13.80 13.59 -0.02
C ARG A 150 14.80 14.60 0.54
N SER A 151 14.80 14.79 1.86
CA SER A 151 15.76 15.67 2.51
C SER A 151 17.18 15.15 2.39
N LEU A 152 17.41 13.84 2.52
CA LEU A 152 18.71 13.22 2.32
C LEU A 152 19.19 13.37 0.87
N VAL A 153 18.35 13.09 -0.10
CA VAL A 153 18.66 13.23 -1.53
C VAL A 153 18.96 14.69 -1.87
N GLY A 154 18.20 15.64 -1.35
CA GLY A 154 18.44 17.07 -1.53
C GLY A 154 19.77 17.53 -0.94
N THR A 155 20.18 17.00 0.19
CA THR A 155 21.47 17.29 0.83
C THR A 155 22.64 16.71 0.04
N LEU A 156 22.49 15.54 -0.55
CA LEU A 156 23.52 14.88 -1.36
C LEU A 156 23.66 15.49 -2.75
N GLY A 157 22.62 16.16 -3.25
CA GLY A 157 22.58 16.80 -4.57
C GLY A 157 23.03 18.27 -4.60
N ALA A 158 23.39 18.82 -3.46
CA ALA A 158 23.86 20.21 -3.36
C ALA A 158 25.37 20.35 -3.60
#